data_40f82f18e7515e9e930b1ca828df2018
#
_entry.id   40f82f18e7515e9e930b1ca828df2018
#
_cell.length_a   1.000
_cell.length_b   1.000
_cell.length_c   1.000
_cell.angle_alpha   90.00
_cell.angle_beta   90.00
_cell.angle_gamma   90.00
#
_symmetry.space_group_name_H-M   'P 1'
#
loop_
_entity.id
_entity.type
_entity.pdbx_description
1 polymer ?
#
loop_
_entity_poly.entity_id
_entity_poly.type
_entity_poly.pdbx_seq_one_letter_code
_entity_poly.pdbx_strand_id
1 'polypeptide(L)'
;MKNLSAIIEFSLINIQFVIAQKIDESLEVLESTSFPIEFYNISDNKERLKETNKICNILLEIKRSIKTYGVSSRNIRLFAGDSLNDLKNKEFLKEQIRIKTGFNLEILDISREAIFLYKKMLNLYGETLRKELSMFLFISYDKVSFY
;
A
#
# COMPACT_ATOMS: atom_id res chain seq x y z
N MET A 1 -0.11 18.50 -19.15
CA MET A 1 -1.00 17.67 -18.30
C MET A 1 -0.27 17.35 -17.01
N LYS A 2 -0.91 17.56 -15.84
CA LYS A 2 -0.31 17.18 -14.55
C LYS A 2 -0.12 15.67 -14.51
N ASN A 3 1.12 15.21 -14.23
CA ASN A 3 1.43 13.78 -14.13
C ASN A 3 1.19 13.32 -12.67
N LEU A 4 -0.09 13.18 -12.32
CA LEU A 4 -0.55 12.79 -10.98
C LEU A 4 -0.64 11.27 -10.85
N SER A 5 -0.19 10.77 -9.72
CA SER A 5 -0.31 9.36 -9.33
C SER A 5 -0.86 9.24 -7.93
N ALA A 6 -1.66 8.22 -7.68
CA ALA A 6 -2.18 7.86 -6.36
C ALA A 6 -1.74 6.44 -6.00
N ILE A 7 -1.15 6.30 -4.82
CA ILE A 7 -0.70 5.02 -4.29
C ILE A 7 -1.43 4.78 -2.97
N ILE A 8 -2.02 3.59 -2.86
CA ILE A 8 -2.69 3.13 -1.65
C ILE A 8 -1.98 1.85 -1.22
N GLU A 9 -1.37 1.88 -0.06
CA GLU A 9 -0.74 0.73 0.58
C GLU A 9 -1.66 0.19 1.66
N PHE A 10 -2.00 -1.08 1.54
CA PHE A 10 -2.80 -1.79 2.53
C PHE A 10 -1.91 -2.72 3.35
N SER A 11 -1.95 -2.59 4.67
CA SER A 11 -1.33 -3.52 5.60
C SER A 11 -2.34 -4.08 6.60
N LEU A 12 -1.92 -4.97 7.49
CA LEU A 12 -2.80 -5.54 8.52
C LEU A 12 -3.22 -4.53 9.60
N ILE A 13 -2.48 -3.43 9.72
CA ILE A 13 -2.66 -2.43 10.78
C ILE A 13 -3.03 -1.02 10.28
N ASN A 14 -2.82 -0.73 9.00
CA ASN A 14 -3.20 0.56 8.43
C ASN A 14 -3.46 0.48 6.93
N ILE A 15 -4.14 1.51 6.42
CA ILE A 15 -4.19 1.85 5.00
C ILE A 15 -3.51 3.20 4.85
N GLN A 16 -2.40 3.25 4.11
CA GLN A 16 -1.71 4.49 3.80
C GLN A 16 -2.05 4.92 2.38
N PHE A 17 -2.26 6.21 2.19
CA PHE A 17 -2.65 6.79 0.92
C PHE A 17 -1.77 8.01 0.62
N VAL A 18 -1.27 8.10 -0.60
CA VAL A 18 -0.45 9.20 -1.08
C VAL A 18 -0.89 9.61 -2.48
N ILE A 19 -1.06 10.93 -2.69
CA ILE A 19 -1.12 11.53 -4.02
C ILE A 19 0.16 12.30 -4.25
N ALA A 20 0.83 12.04 -5.37
CA ALA A 20 2.04 12.73 -5.76
C ALA A 20 1.97 13.20 -7.21
N GLN A 21 2.68 14.29 -7.47
CA GLN A 21 2.92 14.84 -8.81
C GLN A 21 4.39 14.66 -9.16
N LYS A 22 4.66 14.17 -10.37
CA LYS A 22 6.02 14.20 -10.92
C LYS A 22 6.24 15.57 -11.56
N ILE A 23 7.28 16.27 -11.09
CA ILE A 23 7.77 17.55 -11.64
C ILE A 23 9.22 17.31 -12.00
N ASP A 24 9.52 17.27 -13.30
CA ASP A 24 10.84 16.92 -13.84
C ASP A 24 11.36 15.59 -13.27
N GLU A 25 12.46 15.59 -12.55
CA GLU A 25 13.06 14.41 -11.92
C GLU A 25 12.63 14.21 -10.44
N SER A 26 11.80 15.12 -9.90
CA SER A 26 11.36 15.09 -8.52
C SER A 26 9.90 14.62 -8.38
N LEU A 27 9.56 14.14 -7.17
CA LEU A 27 8.18 13.83 -6.76
C LEU A 27 7.75 14.83 -5.68
N GLU A 28 6.68 15.55 -5.93
CA GLU A 28 6.00 16.39 -4.95
C GLU A 28 4.81 15.63 -4.37
N VAL A 29 4.77 15.45 -3.05
CA VAL A 29 3.63 14.86 -2.34
C VAL A 29 2.59 15.94 -2.11
N LEU A 30 1.40 15.75 -2.67
CA LEU A 30 0.27 16.68 -2.54
C LEU A 30 -0.66 16.32 -1.39
N GLU A 31 -0.82 15.04 -1.11
CA GLU A 31 -1.60 14.51 0.01
C GLU A 31 -0.96 13.22 0.52
N SER A 32 -0.93 13.05 1.84
CA SER A 32 -0.53 11.81 2.50
C SER A 32 -1.35 11.62 3.76
N THR A 33 -2.06 10.50 3.85
CA THR A 33 -2.94 10.17 4.99
C THR A 33 -2.80 8.70 5.35
N SER A 34 -2.91 8.39 6.63
CA SER A 34 -2.91 7.01 7.15
C SER A 34 -4.17 6.75 7.96
N PHE A 35 -4.82 5.63 7.69
CA PHE A 35 -6.04 5.19 8.37
C PHE A 35 -5.72 3.93 9.18
N PRO A 36 -5.79 3.95 10.50
CA PRO A 36 -5.55 2.77 11.31
C PRO A 36 -6.68 1.74 11.13
N ILE A 37 -6.30 0.47 11.01
CA ILE A 37 -7.20 -0.67 10.96
C ILE A 37 -6.68 -1.78 11.86
N GLU A 38 -7.53 -2.76 12.20
CA GLU A 38 -7.18 -3.89 13.06
C GLU A 38 -7.54 -5.21 12.37
N PHE A 39 -6.92 -5.49 11.22
CA PHE A 39 -7.25 -6.67 10.42
C PHE A 39 -6.51 -7.94 10.86
N TYR A 40 -5.52 -7.84 11.73
CA TYR A 40 -4.65 -8.93 12.17
C TYR A 40 -5.22 -9.82 13.28
N ASN A 41 -6.17 -9.30 14.10
CA ASN A 41 -6.69 -10.00 15.29
C ASN A 41 -8.07 -10.65 15.10
N ILE A 42 -8.52 -10.82 13.85
CA ILE A 42 -9.88 -11.25 13.58
C ILE A 42 -9.98 -12.78 13.58
N SER A 43 -10.57 -13.34 14.62
CA SER A 43 -10.82 -14.77 14.77
C SER A 43 -12.20 -15.21 14.28
N ASP A 44 -13.18 -14.29 14.31
CA ASP A 44 -14.57 -14.56 13.98
C ASP A 44 -14.98 -14.03 12.60
N ASN A 45 -15.83 -14.75 11.88
CA ASN A 45 -16.33 -14.36 10.56
C ASN A 45 -17.17 -13.08 10.59
N LYS A 46 -17.90 -12.82 11.67
CA LYS A 46 -18.73 -11.63 11.82
C LYS A 46 -17.88 -10.37 12.00
N GLU A 47 -16.86 -10.43 12.83
CA GLU A 47 -15.89 -9.34 12.99
C GLU A 47 -15.13 -9.10 11.69
N ARG A 48 -14.74 -10.16 10.99
CA ARG A 48 -14.06 -10.07 9.70
C ARG A 48 -14.89 -9.33 8.65
N LEU A 49 -16.18 -9.61 8.57
CA LEU A 49 -17.08 -8.90 7.67
C LEU A 49 -17.21 -7.41 8.06
N LYS A 50 -17.27 -7.11 9.36
CA LYS A 50 -17.30 -5.74 9.89
C LYS A 50 -16.04 -4.95 9.50
N GLU A 51 -14.86 -5.53 9.72
CA GLU A 51 -13.59 -4.88 9.37
C GLU A 51 -13.41 -4.76 7.84
N THR A 52 -13.83 -5.75 7.07
CA THR A 52 -13.84 -5.64 5.60
C THR A 52 -14.72 -4.48 5.14
N ASN A 53 -15.89 -4.26 5.76
CA ASN A 53 -16.74 -3.12 5.44
C ASN A 53 -16.07 -1.79 5.82
N LYS A 54 -15.40 -1.70 6.98
CA LYS A 54 -14.62 -0.52 7.38
C LYS A 54 -13.53 -0.21 6.37
N ILE A 55 -12.76 -1.21 5.95
CA ILE A 55 -11.73 -1.08 4.91
C ILE A 55 -12.35 -0.53 3.62
N CYS A 56 -13.44 -1.11 3.15
CA CYS A 56 -14.12 -0.63 1.93
C CYS A 56 -14.58 0.82 2.05
N ASN A 57 -15.09 1.25 3.22
CA ASN A 57 -15.50 2.63 3.46
C ASN A 57 -14.32 3.59 3.41
N ILE A 58 -13.19 3.24 4.01
CA ILE A 58 -11.93 4.01 3.92
C ILE A 58 -11.49 4.13 2.45
N LEU A 59 -11.50 3.03 1.70
CA LEU A 59 -11.12 3.04 0.29
C LEU A 59 -12.07 3.89 -0.57
N LEU A 60 -13.35 3.96 -0.23
CA LEU A 60 -14.32 4.85 -0.89
C LEU A 60 -14.05 6.32 -0.58
N GLU A 61 -13.63 6.64 0.65
CA GLU A 61 -13.20 7.99 1.03
C GLU A 61 -11.95 8.40 0.24
N ILE A 62 -10.94 7.55 0.20
CA ILE A 62 -9.73 7.74 -0.60
C ILE A 62 -10.09 7.93 -2.09
N LYS A 63 -11.02 7.14 -2.62
CA LYS A 63 -11.48 7.28 -4.01
C LYS A 63 -12.09 8.65 -4.31
N ARG A 64 -12.81 9.24 -3.33
CA ARG A 64 -13.35 10.60 -3.47
C ARG A 64 -12.22 11.63 -3.53
N SER A 65 -11.22 11.53 -2.63
CA SER A 65 -10.05 12.40 -2.65
C SER A 65 -9.31 12.29 -3.99
N ILE A 66 -9.00 11.09 -4.45
CA ILE A 66 -8.36 10.86 -5.76
C ILE A 66 -9.11 11.54 -6.90
N LYS A 67 -10.45 11.45 -6.89
CA LYS A 67 -11.30 12.08 -7.90
C LYS A 67 -11.22 13.61 -7.83
N THR A 68 -11.17 14.19 -6.63
CA THR A 68 -11.04 15.64 -6.42
C THR A 68 -9.73 16.17 -7.01
N TYR A 69 -8.63 15.44 -6.88
CA TYR A 69 -7.35 15.78 -7.51
C TYR A 69 -7.31 15.55 -9.01
N GLY A 70 -8.27 14.81 -9.57
CA GLY A 70 -8.31 14.50 -11.01
C GLY A 70 -7.27 13.47 -11.44
N VAL A 71 -6.85 12.57 -10.56
CA VAL A 71 -5.91 11.49 -10.89
C VAL A 71 -6.58 10.52 -11.86
N SER A 72 -5.90 10.22 -12.98
CA SER A 72 -6.37 9.24 -13.95
C SER A 72 -6.40 7.84 -13.36
N SER A 73 -7.44 7.05 -13.67
CA SER A 73 -7.59 5.67 -13.16
C SER A 73 -6.40 4.76 -13.46
N ARG A 74 -5.72 4.96 -14.57
CA ARG A 74 -4.49 4.22 -14.93
C ARG A 74 -3.29 4.52 -14.04
N ASN A 75 -3.33 5.64 -13.32
CA ASN A 75 -2.26 6.09 -12.41
C ASN A 75 -2.61 5.83 -10.94
N ILE A 76 -3.60 5.00 -10.67
CA ILE A 76 -3.99 4.59 -9.32
C ILE A 76 -3.50 3.16 -9.10
N ARG A 77 -2.85 2.92 -7.95
CA ARG A 77 -2.43 1.58 -7.52
C ARG A 77 -2.87 1.35 -6.08
N LEU A 78 -3.49 0.19 -5.85
CA LEU A 78 -3.77 -0.35 -4.51
C LEU A 78 -2.98 -1.66 -4.38
N PHE A 79 -2.06 -1.71 -3.45
CA PHE A 79 -1.26 -2.90 -3.22
C PHE A 79 -1.10 -3.19 -1.73
N ALA A 80 -0.71 -4.41 -1.42
CA ALA A 80 -0.33 -4.89 -0.09
C ALA A 80 0.97 -5.67 -0.16
N GLY A 81 1.66 -5.75 0.96
CA GLY A 81 2.86 -6.58 1.11
C GLY A 81 2.53 -8.07 1.19
N ASP A 82 3.58 -8.89 1.17
CA ASP A 82 3.51 -10.35 1.16
C ASP A 82 2.79 -10.94 2.39
N SER A 83 2.78 -10.24 3.53
CA SER A 83 2.07 -10.66 4.75
C SER A 83 0.57 -10.95 4.55
N LEU A 84 -0.07 -10.31 3.56
CA LEU A 84 -1.45 -10.63 3.21
C LEU A 84 -1.62 -12.00 2.54
N ASN A 85 -0.56 -12.59 2.01
CA ASN A 85 -0.62 -13.92 1.40
C ASN A 85 -0.97 -15.03 2.41
N ASP A 86 -0.65 -14.83 3.69
CA ASP A 86 -0.91 -15.77 4.77
C ASP A 86 -2.37 -15.73 5.27
N LEU A 87 -3.14 -14.72 4.86
CA LEU A 87 -4.54 -14.61 5.24
C LEU A 87 -5.40 -15.67 4.53
N LYS A 88 -6.06 -16.52 5.31
CA LYS A 88 -6.98 -17.57 4.81
C LYS A 88 -8.09 -17.03 3.89
N ASN A 89 -8.49 -15.77 4.08
CA ASN A 89 -9.63 -15.16 3.38
C ASN A 89 -9.19 -14.00 2.46
N LYS A 90 -7.96 -13.99 2.00
CA LYS A 90 -7.45 -12.94 1.12
C LYS A 90 -8.29 -12.76 -0.15
N GLU A 91 -8.73 -13.85 -0.75
CA GLU A 91 -9.55 -13.78 -1.98
C GLU A 91 -10.93 -13.17 -1.71
N PHE A 92 -11.55 -13.47 -0.57
CA PHE A 92 -12.79 -12.80 -0.15
C PHE A 92 -12.58 -11.30 0.04
N LEU A 93 -11.50 -10.89 0.71
CA LEU A 93 -11.15 -9.47 0.90
C LEU A 93 -10.95 -8.77 -0.45
N LYS A 94 -10.15 -9.35 -1.34
CA LYS A 94 -9.91 -8.80 -2.69
C LYS A 94 -11.22 -8.61 -3.46
N GLU A 95 -12.09 -9.61 -3.43
CA GLU A 95 -13.37 -9.55 -4.13
C GLU A 95 -14.32 -8.51 -3.55
N GLN A 96 -14.40 -8.39 -2.21
CA GLN A 96 -15.20 -7.35 -1.56
C GLN A 96 -14.70 -5.93 -1.90
N ILE A 97 -13.38 -5.72 -1.89
CA ILE A 97 -12.77 -4.47 -2.31
C ILE A 97 -13.13 -4.16 -3.76
N ARG A 98 -12.97 -5.13 -4.66
CA ARG A 98 -13.28 -4.96 -6.08
C ARG A 98 -14.74 -4.60 -6.31
N ILE A 99 -15.67 -5.33 -5.71
CA ILE A 99 -17.13 -5.12 -5.89
C ILE A 99 -17.56 -3.77 -5.33
N LYS A 100 -17.11 -3.41 -4.13
CA LYS A 100 -17.62 -2.21 -3.42
C LYS A 100 -16.91 -0.93 -3.87
N THR A 101 -15.65 -1.00 -4.24
CA THR A 101 -14.84 0.20 -4.51
C THR A 101 -14.41 0.33 -5.97
N GLY A 102 -14.39 -0.76 -6.70
CA GLY A 102 -13.83 -0.84 -8.05
C GLY A 102 -12.30 -0.85 -8.09
N PHE A 103 -11.62 -0.88 -6.94
CA PHE A 103 -10.17 -1.05 -6.88
C PHE A 103 -9.79 -2.53 -7.00
N ASN A 104 -8.65 -2.80 -7.64
CA ASN A 104 -8.03 -4.11 -7.64
C ASN A 104 -6.88 -4.11 -6.64
N LEU A 105 -6.98 -4.95 -5.59
CA LEU A 105 -5.92 -5.14 -4.61
C LEU A 105 -4.87 -6.11 -5.20
N GLU A 106 -3.66 -5.60 -5.42
CA GLU A 106 -2.49 -6.37 -5.80
C GLU A 106 -1.71 -6.75 -4.54
N ILE A 107 -1.48 -8.05 -4.31
CA ILE A 107 -0.60 -8.50 -3.23
C ILE A 107 0.77 -8.75 -3.84
N LEU A 108 1.76 -8.01 -3.35
CA LEU A 108 3.14 -8.13 -3.79
C LEU A 108 3.73 -9.43 -3.22
N ASP A 109 4.46 -10.16 -4.04
CA ASP A 109 5.33 -11.21 -3.53
C ASP A 109 6.57 -10.61 -2.85
N ILE A 110 7.26 -11.43 -2.06
CA ILE A 110 8.43 -11.00 -1.29
C ILE A 110 9.54 -10.40 -2.17
N SER A 111 9.71 -10.88 -3.40
CA SER A 111 10.74 -10.40 -4.31
C SER A 111 10.43 -8.98 -4.81
N ARG A 112 9.17 -8.71 -5.13
CA ARG A 112 8.72 -7.38 -5.56
C ARG A 112 8.75 -6.38 -4.39
N GLU A 113 8.33 -6.81 -3.21
CA GLU A 113 8.42 -6.01 -1.98
C GLU A 113 9.89 -5.62 -1.72
N ALA A 114 10.82 -6.57 -1.80
CA ALA A 114 12.26 -6.33 -1.66
C ALA A 114 12.79 -5.29 -2.66
N ILE A 115 12.35 -5.35 -3.92
CA ILE A 115 12.76 -4.36 -4.94
C ILE A 115 12.29 -2.95 -4.56
N PHE A 116 11.04 -2.80 -4.06
CA PHE A 116 10.55 -1.48 -3.64
C PHE A 116 11.31 -0.95 -2.43
N LEU A 117 11.58 -1.79 -1.45
CA LEU A 117 12.39 -1.43 -0.27
C LEU A 117 13.80 -1.02 -0.67
N TYR A 118 14.45 -1.80 -1.53
CA TYR A 118 15.78 -1.49 -2.05
C TYR A 118 15.82 -0.12 -2.77
N LYS A 119 14.83 0.15 -3.64
CA LYS A 119 14.72 1.45 -4.32
C LYS A 119 14.52 2.60 -3.33
N LYS A 120 13.71 2.40 -2.29
CA LYS A 120 13.51 3.38 -1.22
C LYS A 120 14.84 3.67 -0.51
N MET A 121 15.59 2.64 -0.17
CA MET A 121 16.90 2.78 0.49
C MET A 121 17.91 3.48 -0.41
N LEU A 122 17.96 3.15 -1.71
CA LEU A 122 18.79 3.86 -2.68
C LEU A 122 18.48 5.36 -2.76
N ASN A 123 17.21 5.73 -2.68
CA ASN A 123 16.81 7.15 -2.69
C ASN A 123 17.22 7.88 -1.41
N LEU A 124 17.21 7.19 -0.26
CA LEU A 124 17.56 7.78 1.04
C LEU A 124 19.08 7.81 1.30
N TYR A 125 19.80 6.78 0.87
CA TYR A 125 21.20 6.53 1.25
C TYR A 125 22.11 6.20 0.06
N GLY A 126 21.72 6.50 -1.16
CA GLY A 126 22.29 5.96 -2.39
C GLY A 126 23.81 6.05 -2.55
N GLU A 127 24.45 7.13 -2.07
CA GLU A 127 25.91 7.24 -2.16
C GLU A 127 26.63 6.32 -1.17
N THR A 128 26.11 6.17 0.03
CA THR A 128 26.66 5.25 1.05
C THR A 128 26.55 3.80 0.60
N LEU A 129 25.37 3.41 0.08
CA LEU A 129 25.10 2.05 -0.36
C LEU A 129 25.90 1.58 -1.57
N ARG A 130 26.34 2.52 -2.42
CA ARG A 130 27.17 2.20 -3.59
C ARG A 130 28.64 1.96 -3.24
N LYS A 131 29.08 2.39 -2.06
CA LYS A 131 30.49 2.35 -1.63
C LYS A 131 30.79 1.17 -0.71
N GLU A 132 29.79 0.61 -0.07
CA GLU A 132 29.97 -0.42 0.96
C GLU A 132 29.03 -1.60 0.75
N LEU A 133 29.46 -2.79 1.19
CA LEU A 133 28.58 -3.96 1.28
C LEU A 133 27.59 -3.69 2.42
N SER A 134 26.32 -3.53 2.08
CA SER A 134 25.28 -3.19 3.04
C SER A 134 24.22 -4.28 3.10
N MET A 135 23.81 -4.62 4.31
CA MET A 135 22.69 -5.51 4.57
C MET A 135 21.56 -4.72 5.24
N PHE A 136 20.34 -4.89 4.75
CA PHE A 136 19.16 -4.26 5.31
C PHE A 136 18.35 -5.24 6.13
N LEU A 137 18.09 -4.88 7.38
CA LEU A 137 17.13 -5.56 8.23
C LEU A 137 15.82 -4.76 8.22
N PHE A 138 14.77 -5.36 7.67
CA PHE A 138 13.45 -4.78 7.68
C PHE A 138 12.57 -5.50 8.69
N ILE A 139 12.05 -4.75 9.67
CA ILE A 139 11.17 -5.26 10.71
C ILE A 139 9.77 -4.68 10.46
N SER A 140 8.81 -5.55 10.16
CA SER A 140 7.39 -5.21 10.09
C SER A 140 6.65 -5.83 11.29
N TYR A 141 5.36 -5.55 11.40
CA TYR A 141 4.56 -6.04 12.52
C TYR A 141 4.57 -7.57 12.65
N ASP A 142 4.58 -8.28 11.54
CA ASP A 142 4.37 -9.71 11.42
C ASP A 142 5.59 -10.49 10.91
N LYS A 143 6.63 -9.80 10.44
CA LYS A 143 7.84 -10.47 9.96
C LYS A 143 9.10 -9.61 10.04
N VAL A 144 10.22 -10.30 10.02
CA VAL A 144 11.57 -9.74 9.86
C VAL A 144 12.16 -10.25 8.56
N SER A 145 12.62 -9.34 7.70
CA SER A 145 13.22 -9.66 6.40
C SER A 145 14.63 -9.12 6.32
N PHE A 146 15.54 -9.89 5.72
CA PHE A 146 16.92 -9.54 5.44
C PHE A 146 17.10 -9.39 3.92
N TYR A 147 17.72 -8.29 3.48
CA TYR A 147 17.98 -8.00 2.07
C TYR A 147 19.41 -7.54 1.85
#